data_5a94c9b850fcbe3ae43b50d2e99d8709
#
_entry.id   5a94c9b850fcbe3ae43b50d2e99d8709
#
_cell.length_a   1.000
_cell.length_b   1.000
_cell.length_c   1.000
_cell.angle_alpha   90.00
_cell.angle_beta   90.00
_cell.angle_gamma   90.00
#
_symmetry.space_group_name_H-M   'P 1'
#
loop_
_entity.id
_entity.type
_entity.pdbx_description
1 polymer ?
#
loop_
_entity_poly.entity_id
_entity_poly.type
_entity_poly.pdbx_seq_one_letter_code
_entity_poly.pdbx_strand_id
1 'polypeptide(L)'
;PFGNGREETTGRILRMLKYLAKRIGRSLITLFFIISLVFCLMRQMPVEGYFTNYDKLTAAQVQAGIAQLGLDKPLPVQLARFYRDALRGDLGVSHIYRTNVPVTTILAEKIPVSLKLGIAAMLLAMAVGIPMGILMARSNRTRHKLGDKLGTGFIVFIQAVPAAVYYLFLQLLGSDLFHLPMLVTGSATWMAWILPVVSLSLPNIAYYGMWLRRYMVDETTKDYVRLATAKGVKSSTIMRRHIFRNAFVPMVQYIPTSFLNTVVGSIYIE
;
A
#
# COMPACT_ATOMS: atom_id res chain seq x y z
N PRO A 1 -14.18 31.34 -38.19
CA PRO A 1 -13.79 31.36 -36.78
C PRO A 1 -13.71 29.96 -36.14
N PHE A 2 -13.41 28.88 -36.91
CA PHE A 2 -13.35 27.51 -36.41
C PHE A 2 -11.91 26.95 -36.27
N GLY A 3 -10.86 27.80 -36.36
CA GLY A 3 -9.46 27.40 -36.36
C GLY A 3 -8.78 27.29 -34.99
N ASN A 4 -9.23 27.96 -33.94
CA ASN A 4 -8.50 28.10 -32.66
C ASN A 4 -8.62 26.90 -31.70
N GLY A 5 -9.59 26.04 -31.82
CA GLY A 5 -9.80 24.94 -30.86
C GLY A 5 -8.75 23.82 -30.93
N ARG A 6 -8.14 23.57 -32.08
CA ARG A 6 -7.11 22.52 -32.26
C ARG A 6 -5.76 22.96 -31.70
N GLU A 7 -5.38 24.21 -31.91
CA GLU A 7 -4.10 24.77 -31.41
C GLU A 7 -4.10 24.90 -29.89
N GLU A 8 -5.21 25.32 -29.28
CA GLU A 8 -5.37 25.37 -27.83
C GLU A 8 -5.30 23.99 -27.18
N THR A 9 -5.93 23.00 -27.82
CA THR A 9 -5.92 21.61 -27.33
C THR A 9 -4.51 21.01 -27.42
N THR A 10 -3.80 21.23 -28.53
CA THR A 10 -2.40 20.79 -28.73
C THR A 10 -1.47 21.44 -27.73
N GLY A 11 -1.59 22.75 -27.51
CA GLY A 11 -0.79 23.47 -26.51
C GLY A 11 -1.06 23.03 -25.06
N ARG A 12 -2.28 22.60 -24.75
CA ARG A 12 -2.64 22.03 -23.44
C ARG A 12 -2.01 20.64 -23.25
N ILE A 13 -2.08 19.79 -24.27
CA ILE A 13 -1.48 18.44 -24.26
C ILE A 13 0.03 18.53 -24.09
N LEU A 14 0.71 19.41 -24.84
CA LEU A 14 2.15 19.62 -24.71
C LEU A 14 2.56 20.07 -23.31
N ARG A 15 1.82 20.99 -22.69
CA ARG A 15 2.05 21.42 -21.30
C ARG A 15 1.88 20.27 -20.31
N MET A 16 0.84 19.44 -20.48
CA MET A 16 0.62 18.25 -19.65
C MET A 16 1.76 17.22 -19.80
N LEU A 17 2.21 16.96 -21.04
CA LEU A 17 3.31 16.03 -21.30
C LEU A 17 4.63 16.55 -20.67
N LYS A 18 4.94 17.85 -20.81
CA LYS A 18 6.12 18.46 -20.18
C LYS A 18 6.06 18.39 -18.65
N TYR A 19 4.88 18.62 -18.06
CA TYR A 19 4.68 18.47 -16.63
C TYR A 19 4.89 17.01 -16.18
N LEU A 20 4.31 16.05 -16.92
CA LEU A 20 4.43 14.62 -16.64
C LEU A 20 5.89 14.15 -16.74
N ALA A 21 6.58 14.53 -17.82
CA ALA A 21 8.00 14.21 -18.00
C ALA A 21 8.88 14.77 -16.87
N LYS A 22 8.65 16.02 -16.45
CA LYS A 22 9.36 16.62 -15.33
C LYS A 22 9.06 15.89 -14.00
N ARG A 23 7.83 15.44 -13.78
CA ARG A 23 7.44 14.70 -12.60
C ARG A 23 8.08 13.30 -12.58
N ILE A 24 8.03 12.58 -13.70
CA ILE A 24 8.68 11.27 -13.85
C ILE A 24 10.20 11.41 -13.63
N GLY A 25 10.85 12.40 -14.26
CA GLY A 25 12.28 12.64 -14.08
C GLY A 25 12.66 12.86 -12.60
N ARG A 26 11.89 13.69 -11.88
CA ARG A 26 12.11 13.88 -10.43
C ARG A 26 11.92 12.57 -9.64
N SER A 27 10.90 11.79 -9.96
CA SER A 27 10.64 10.50 -9.30
C SER A 27 11.78 9.50 -9.55
N LEU A 28 12.32 9.45 -10.77
CA LEU A 28 13.47 8.61 -11.12
C LEU A 28 14.73 9.02 -10.36
N ILE A 29 14.98 10.34 -10.25
CA ILE A 29 16.11 10.86 -9.46
C ILE A 29 15.96 10.45 -7.99
N THR A 30 14.77 10.64 -7.41
CA THR A 30 14.52 10.25 -6.02
C THR A 30 14.69 8.74 -5.83
N LEU A 31 14.18 7.93 -6.76
CA LEU A 31 14.34 6.48 -6.75
C LEU A 31 15.80 6.06 -6.80
N PHE A 32 16.59 6.70 -7.68
CA PHE A 32 18.03 6.47 -7.76
C PHE A 32 18.73 6.74 -6.44
N PHE A 33 18.44 7.87 -5.79
CA PHE A 33 19.05 8.19 -4.50
C PHE A 33 18.63 7.21 -3.39
N ILE A 34 17.34 6.84 -3.32
CA ILE A 34 16.85 5.89 -2.32
C ILE A 34 17.51 4.52 -2.52
N ILE A 35 17.52 3.99 -3.74
CA ILE A 35 18.14 2.68 -4.03
C ILE A 35 19.65 2.73 -3.73
N SER A 36 20.35 3.80 -4.13
CA SER A 36 21.78 3.97 -3.83
C SER A 36 22.04 3.99 -2.34
N LEU A 37 21.24 4.73 -1.57
CA LEU A 37 21.36 4.82 -0.12
C LEU A 37 21.16 3.45 0.53
N VAL A 38 20.07 2.75 0.17
CA VAL A 38 19.77 1.41 0.69
C VAL A 38 20.90 0.44 0.33
N PHE A 39 21.39 0.47 -0.91
CA PHE A 39 22.51 -0.34 -1.34
C PHE A 39 23.76 -0.07 -0.49
N CYS A 40 24.12 1.19 -0.28
CA CYS A 40 25.29 1.58 0.53
C CYS A 40 25.12 1.12 1.99
N LEU A 41 23.93 1.26 2.58
CA LEU A 41 23.65 0.79 3.94
C LEU A 41 23.76 -0.74 4.04
N MET A 42 23.20 -1.46 3.08
CA MET A 42 23.30 -2.93 3.01
C MET A 42 24.77 -3.38 2.91
N ARG A 43 25.62 -2.63 2.21
CA ARG A 43 27.05 -2.96 2.07
C ARG A 43 27.89 -2.67 3.32
N GLN A 44 27.34 -1.98 4.32
CA GLN A 44 27.96 -1.79 5.63
C GLN A 44 27.66 -2.93 6.61
N MET A 45 26.81 -3.89 6.23
CA MET A 45 26.55 -5.06 7.05
C MET A 45 27.82 -5.90 7.25
N PRO A 46 28.00 -6.50 8.44
CA PRO A 46 29.09 -7.45 8.69
C PRO A 46 29.07 -8.59 7.67
N VAL A 47 30.26 -9.13 7.37
CA VAL A 47 30.43 -10.19 6.35
C VAL A 47 29.55 -11.43 6.64
N GLU A 48 29.36 -11.72 7.93
CA GLU A 48 28.50 -12.81 8.41
C GLU A 48 27.07 -12.73 7.86
N GLY A 49 26.55 -11.52 7.68
CA GLY A 49 25.18 -11.27 7.19
C GLY A 49 24.96 -11.67 5.72
N TYR A 50 26.02 -11.93 4.95
CA TYR A 50 25.93 -12.34 3.54
C TYR A 50 25.93 -13.85 3.35
N PHE A 51 26.20 -14.64 4.38
CA PHE A 51 26.37 -16.07 4.28
C PHE A 51 25.37 -16.83 5.16
N THR A 52 24.74 -17.85 4.60
CA THR A 52 23.99 -18.81 5.39
C THR A 52 24.95 -19.74 6.10
N ASN A 53 24.77 -19.96 7.43
CA ASN A 53 25.62 -20.82 8.25
C ASN A 53 27.11 -20.40 8.26
N TYR A 54 27.38 -19.10 8.40
CA TYR A 54 28.74 -18.53 8.44
C TYR A 54 29.69 -19.31 9.36
N ASP A 55 29.22 -19.71 10.55
CA ASP A 55 30.00 -20.44 11.53
C ASP A 55 30.53 -21.83 11.08
N LYS A 56 29.95 -22.36 9.98
CA LYS A 56 30.34 -23.65 9.38
C LYS A 56 31.26 -23.49 8.18
N LEU A 57 31.54 -22.26 7.74
CA LEU A 57 32.39 -21.99 6.59
C LEU A 57 33.85 -21.89 6.97
N THR A 58 34.72 -22.44 6.13
CA THR A 58 36.16 -22.23 6.26
C THR A 58 36.57 -20.84 5.81
N ALA A 59 37.68 -20.30 6.29
CA ALA A 59 38.17 -18.99 5.86
C ALA A 59 38.35 -18.87 4.34
N ALA A 60 38.76 -19.95 3.69
CA ALA A 60 38.88 -20.01 2.23
C ALA A 60 37.53 -19.90 1.51
N GLN A 61 36.49 -20.55 2.05
CA GLN A 61 35.11 -20.47 1.50
C GLN A 61 34.53 -19.05 1.69
N VAL A 62 34.78 -18.43 2.83
CA VAL A 62 34.37 -17.05 3.08
C VAL A 62 35.04 -16.09 2.11
N GLN A 63 36.35 -16.21 1.91
CA GLN A 63 37.09 -15.39 0.94
C GLN A 63 36.62 -15.58 -0.50
N ALA A 64 36.40 -16.82 -0.92
CA ALA A 64 35.84 -17.11 -2.23
C ALA A 64 34.44 -16.48 -2.42
N GLY A 65 33.58 -16.57 -1.41
CA GLY A 65 32.26 -15.94 -1.41
C GLY A 65 32.32 -14.40 -1.47
N ILE A 66 33.22 -13.76 -0.71
CA ILE A 66 33.49 -12.31 -0.76
C ILE A 66 33.84 -11.88 -2.18
N ALA A 67 34.76 -12.59 -2.83
CA ALA A 67 35.19 -12.32 -4.20
C ALA A 67 34.04 -12.54 -5.21
N GLN A 68 33.26 -13.61 -5.05
CA GLN A 68 32.10 -13.92 -5.90
C GLN A 68 31.02 -12.84 -5.78
N LEU A 69 30.75 -12.35 -4.59
CA LEU A 69 29.79 -11.27 -4.32
C LEU A 69 30.34 -9.88 -4.69
N GLY A 70 31.64 -9.80 -5.00
CA GLY A 70 32.34 -8.56 -5.32
C GLY A 70 32.40 -7.59 -4.15
N LEU A 71 32.36 -8.10 -2.91
CA LEU A 71 32.47 -7.29 -1.67
C LEU A 71 33.88 -6.75 -1.46
N ASP A 72 34.87 -7.32 -2.12
CA ASP A 72 36.29 -6.89 -2.15
C ASP A 72 36.51 -5.61 -2.95
N LYS A 73 35.53 -5.18 -3.78
CA LYS A 73 35.67 -4.03 -4.66
C LYS A 73 35.24 -2.73 -3.98
N PRO A 74 35.78 -1.57 -4.41
CA PRO A 74 35.32 -0.27 -3.92
C PRO A 74 33.80 -0.08 -4.11
N LEU A 75 33.13 0.51 -3.11
CA LEU A 75 31.68 0.70 -3.08
C LEU A 75 31.08 1.33 -4.36
N PRO A 76 31.70 2.37 -4.99
CA PRO A 76 31.18 2.93 -6.24
C PRO A 76 31.16 1.92 -7.39
N VAL A 77 32.16 1.02 -7.43
CA VAL A 77 32.23 -0.04 -8.47
C VAL A 77 31.13 -1.07 -8.27
N GLN A 78 30.87 -1.45 -7.04
CA GLN A 78 29.79 -2.36 -6.68
C GLN A 78 28.42 -1.76 -7.05
N LEU A 79 28.20 -0.47 -6.75
CA LEU A 79 26.97 0.25 -7.09
C LEU A 79 26.77 0.36 -8.60
N ALA A 80 27.82 0.72 -9.34
CA ALA A 80 27.77 0.79 -10.81
C ALA A 80 27.44 -0.57 -11.45
N ARG A 81 28.03 -1.65 -10.92
CA ARG A 81 27.72 -3.02 -11.35
C ARG A 81 26.26 -3.37 -11.07
N PHE A 82 25.77 -3.09 -9.86
CA PHE A 82 24.37 -3.30 -9.48
C PHE A 82 23.40 -2.63 -10.45
N TYR A 83 23.60 -1.33 -10.77
CA TYR A 83 22.73 -0.63 -11.71
C TYR A 83 22.81 -1.19 -13.13
N ARG A 84 24.02 -1.52 -13.59
CA ARG A 84 24.20 -2.14 -14.92
C ARG A 84 23.43 -3.45 -15.03
N ASP A 85 23.53 -4.31 -14.01
CA ASP A 85 22.90 -5.63 -14.01
C ASP A 85 21.37 -5.51 -13.83
N ALA A 86 20.92 -4.62 -12.94
CA ALA A 86 19.49 -4.31 -12.76
C ALA A 86 18.82 -3.75 -14.03
N LEU A 87 19.51 -2.89 -14.79
CA LEU A 87 19.00 -2.37 -16.08
C LEU A 87 18.89 -3.45 -17.15
N ARG A 88 19.61 -4.57 -17.01
CA ARG A 88 19.50 -5.76 -17.88
C ARG A 88 18.44 -6.75 -17.40
N GLY A 89 17.76 -6.45 -16.29
CA GLY A 89 16.77 -7.33 -15.67
C GLY A 89 17.39 -8.42 -14.78
N ASP A 90 18.70 -8.35 -14.53
CA ASP A 90 19.39 -9.26 -13.62
C ASP A 90 19.45 -8.62 -12.22
N LEU A 91 18.66 -9.15 -11.28
CA LEU A 91 18.66 -8.76 -9.88
C LEU A 91 19.55 -9.64 -9.01
N GLY A 92 20.35 -10.51 -9.62
CA GLY A 92 21.19 -11.49 -8.95
C GLY A 92 20.41 -12.66 -8.38
N VAL A 93 21.08 -13.41 -7.50
CA VAL A 93 20.52 -14.58 -6.82
C VAL A 93 20.35 -14.32 -5.34
N SER A 94 19.37 -14.99 -4.73
CA SER A 94 19.16 -14.95 -3.28
C SER A 94 20.23 -15.82 -2.58
N HIS A 95 20.84 -15.26 -1.53
CA HIS A 95 21.88 -15.95 -0.75
C HIS A 95 21.35 -16.52 0.58
N ILE A 96 20.24 -15.96 1.10
CA ILE A 96 19.71 -16.31 2.42
C ILE A 96 18.37 -17.02 2.32
N TYR A 97 17.39 -16.41 1.63
CA TYR A 97 16.01 -16.92 1.63
C TYR A 97 15.87 -18.24 0.83
N ARG A 98 16.35 -18.25 -0.41
CA ARG A 98 16.44 -19.45 -1.28
C ARG A 98 17.79 -19.41 -1.95
N THR A 99 18.75 -20.13 -1.41
CA THR A 99 20.14 -20.10 -1.89
C THR A 99 20.23 -20.44 -3.38
N ASN A 100 20.92 -19.59 -4.14
CA ASN A 100 21.16 -19.71 -5.59
C ASN A 100 19.92 -19.64 -6.50
N VAL A 101 18.75 -19.21 -5.96
CA VAL A 101 17.57 -18.95 -6.80
C VAL A 101 17.59 -17.51 -7.28
N PRO A 102 17.36 -17.22 -8.59
CA PRO A 102 17.29 -15.86 -9.10
C PRO A 102 16.23 -15.05 -8.38
N VAL A 103 16.55 -13.80 -7.98
CA VAL A 103 15.62 -12.91 -7.30
C VAL A 103 14.38 -12.63 -8.17
N THR A 104 14.56 -12.55 -9.50
CA THR A 104 13.46 -12.39 -10.47
C THR A 104 12.43 -13.53 -10.40
N THR A 105 12.88 -14.77 -10.21
CA THR A 105 12.00 -15.94 -10.04
C THR A 105 11.20 -15.83 -8.74
N ILE A 106 11.87 -15.48 -7.64
CA ILE A 106 11.20 -15.29 -6.34
C ILE A 106 10.13 -14.18 -6.44
N LEU A 107 10.46 -13.07 -7.06
CA LEU A 107 9.51 -11.97 -7.27
C LEU A 107 8.35 -12.37 -8.17
N ALA A 108 8.61 -13.12 -9.25
CA ALA A 108 7.56 -13.60 -10.14
C ALA A 108 6.56 -14.54 -9.45
N GLU A 109 7.01 -15.31 -8.46
CA GLU A 109 6.14 -16.16 -7.63
C GLU A 109 5.35 -15.35 -6.60
N LYS A 110 5.98 -14.35 -5.94
CA LYS A 110 5.40 -13.62 -4.81
C LYS A 110 4.50 -12.45 -5.22
N ILE A 111 4.94 -11.63 -6.18
CA ILE A 111 4.19 -10.43 -6.59
C ILE A 111 2.73 -10.72 -6.98
N PRO A 112 2.40 -11.78 -7.76
CA PRO A 112 1.00 -12.06 -8.09
C PRO A 112 0.13 -12.39 -6.88
N VAL A 113 0.68 -13.04 -5.86
CA VAL A 113 -0.05 -13.35 -4.61
C VAL A 113 -0.31 -12.06 -3.84
N SER A 114 0.73 -11.25 -3.61
CA SER A 114 0.62 -9.96 -2.93
C SER A 114 -0.35 -9.01 -3.63
N LEU A 115 -0.34 -8.97 -4.97
CA LEU A 115 -1.29 -8.15 -5.75
C LEU A 115 -2.74 -8.62 -5.56
N LYS A 116 -2.99 -9.93 -5.63
CA LYS A 116 -4.34 -10.49 -5.41
C LYS A 116 -4.83 -10.20 -4.00
N LEU A 117 -3.99 -10.41 -2.98
CA LEU A 117 -4.28 -10.08 -1.59
C LEU A 117 -4.58 -8.59 -1.42
N GLY A 118 -3.72 -7.73 -1.98
CA GLY A 118 -3.90 -6.29 -1.93
C GLY A 118 -5.20 -5.82 -2.58
N ILE A 119 -5.55 -6.35 -3.76
CA ILE A 119 -6.82 -6.03 -4.43
C ILE A 119 -8.01 -6.50 -3.59
N ALA A 120 -8.00 -7.75 -3.12
CA ALA A 120 -9.11 -8.29 -2.33
C ALA A 120 -9.30 -7.51 -1.01
N ALA A 121 -8.21 -7.24 -0.30
CA ALA A 121 -8.23 -6.46 0.94
C ALA A 121 -8.71 -5.02 0.72
N MET A 122 -8.29 -4.37 -0.37
CA MET A 122 -8.74 -3.02 -0.71
C MET A 122 -10.23 -2.99 -1.07
N LEU A 123 -10.73 -3.94 -1.85
CA LEU A 123 -12.16 -4.05 -2.17
C LEU A 123 -12.99 -4.26 -0.91
N LEU A 124 -12.57 -5.13 -0.02
CA LEU A 124 -13.21 -5.35 1.27
C LEU A 124 -13.18 -4.07 2.13
N ALA A 125 -12.03 -3.40 2.17
CA ALA A 125 -11.88 -2.15 2.91
C ALA A 125 -12.81 -1.04 2.39
N MET A 126 -12.97 -0.92 1.09
CA MET A 126 -13.91 0.04 0.50
C MET A 126 -15.36 -0.36 0.77
N ALA A 127 -15.69 -1.66 0.65
CA ALA A 127 -17.03 -2.19 0.88
C ALA A 127 -17.51 -1.99 2.33
N VAL A 128 -16.61 -1.99 3.30
CA VAL A 128 -16.93 -1.81 4.74
C VAL A 128 -16.64 -0.38 5.19
N GLY A 129 -15.50 0.18 4.85
CA GLY A 129 -15.05 1.49 5.34
C GLY A 129 -15.87 2.66 4.80
N ILE A 130 -16.29 2.60 3.53
CA ILE A 130 -17.14 3.67 2.95
C ILE A 130 -18.53 3.70 3.62
N PRO A 131 -19.29 2.61 3.72
CA PRO A 131 -20.55 2.59 4.47
C PRO A 131 -20.38 2.99 5.93
N MET A 132 -19.31 2.54 6.58
CA MET A 132 -18.99 2.92 7.96
C MET A 132 -18.83 4.44 8.09
N GLY A 133 -18.05 5.08 7.22
CA GLY A 133 -17.86 6.54 7.22
C GLY A 133 -19.17 7.31 7.00
N ILE A 134 -20.03 6.83 6.09
CA ILE A 134 -21.36 7.40 5.84
C ILE A 134 -22.24 7.27 7.10
N LEU A 135 -22.26 6.10 7.73
CA LEU A 135 -23.04 5.86 8.95
C LEU A 135 -22.56 6.75 10.10
N MET A 136 -21.26 6.88 10.27
CA MET A 136 -20.66 7.76 11.27
C MET A 136 -21.04 9.24 11.02
N ALA A 137 -20.92 9.73 9.79
CA ALA A 137 -21.28 11.09 9.44
C ALA A 137 -22.78 11.37 9.65
N ARG A 138 -23.66 10.41 9.34
CA ARG A 138 -25.09 10.51 9.61
C ARG A 138 -25.40 10.50 11.11
N SER A 139 -24.76 9.58 11.84
CA SER A 139 -24.96 9.43 13.29
C SER A 139 -24.46 10.65 14.06
N ASN A 140 -23.44 11.35 13.57
CA ASN A 140 -22.94 12.57 14.19
C ASN A 140 -24.00 13.69 14.28
N ARG A 141 -25.02 13.64 13.42
CA ARG A 141 -26.16 14.58 13.42
C ARG A 141 -27.30 14.18 14.34
N THR A 142 -27.25 12.97 14.92
CA THR A 142 -28.27 12.48 15.85
C THR A 142 -27.92 12.83 17.30
N ARG A 143 -28.94 12.84 18.18
CA ARG A 143 -28.76 13.17 19.61
C ARG A 143 -27.77 12.23 20.31
N HIS A 144 -27.81 10.95 20.03
CA HIS A 144 -27.02 9.94 20.74
C HIS A 144 -25.65 9.66 20.10
N LYS A 145 -25.44 10.02 18.85
CA LYS A 145 -24.18 9.83 18.10
C LYS A 145 -23.58 8.42 18.24
N LEU A 146 -24.40 7.37 18.45
CA LEU A 146 -23.92 6.02 18.78
C LEU A 146 -23.04 5.43 17.66
N GLY A 147 -23.50 5.50 16.41
CA GLY A 147 -22.72 4.99 15.28
C GLY A 147 -21.40 5.73 15.08
N ASP A 148 -21.38 7.04 15.36
CA ASP A 148 -20.17 7.85 15.33
C ASP A 148 -19.18 7.44 16.44
N LYS A 149 -19.68 7.25 17.65
CA LYS A 149 -18.86 6.82 18.80
C LYS A 149 -18.27 5.41 18.59
N LEU A 150 -19.08 4.45 18.14
CA LEU A 150 -18.61 3.09 17.87
C LEU A 150 -17.58 3.06 16.74
N GLY A 151 -17.84 3.76 15.63
CA GLY A 151 -16.89 3.85 14.54
C GLY A 151 -15.58 4.54 14.95
N THR A 152 -15.67 5.60 15.74
CA THR A 152 -14.48 6.28 16.28
C THR A 152 -13.69 5.36 17.21
N GLY A 153 -14.37 4.60 18.10
CA GLY A 153 -13.72 3.60 18.96
C GLY A 153 -12.97 2.54 18.15
N PHE A 154 -13.59 2.00 17.10
CA PHE A 154 -12.94 1.08 16.19
C PHE A 154 -11.70 1.71 15.51
N ILE A 155 -11.82 2.92 14.98
CA ILE A 155 -10.72 3.62 14.32
C ILE A 155 -9.56 3.85 15.28
N VAL A 156 -9.85 4.33 16.50
CA VAL A 156 -8.83 4.57 17.53
C VAL A 156 -8.12 3.26 17.91
N PHE A 157 -8.88 2.18 18.08
CA PHE A 157 -8.31 0.87 18.40
C PHE A 157 -7.34 0.39 17.30
N ILE A 158 -7.78 0.43 16.03
CA ILE A 158 -6.93 -0.02 14.89
C ILE A 158 -5.69 0.87 14.72
N GLN A 159 -5.79 2.17 15.01
CA GLN A 159 -4.65 3.09 14.87
C GLN A 159 -3.70 3.07 16.07
N ALA A 160 -4.19 2.74 17.26
CA ALA A 160 -3.37 2.68 18.47
C ALA A 160 -2.55 1.39 18.57
N VAL A 161 -3.05 0.29 18.02
CA VAL A 161 -2.37 -1.02 18.07
C VAL A 161 -1.48 -1.19 16.84
N PRO A 162 -0.20 -1.58 16.99
CA PRO A 162 0.67 -1.88 15.85
C PRO A 162 0.04 -2.96 14.95
N ALA A 163 0.08 -2.73 13.63
CA ALA A 163 -0.60 -3.60 12.66
C ALA A 163 -0.18 -5.08 12.78
N ALA A 164 1.11 -5.34 12.96
CA ALA A 164 1.63 -6.71 13.13
C ALA A 164 0.99 -7.45 14.32
N VAL A 165 0.64 -6.73 15.39
CA VAL A 165 0.04 -7.33 16.59
C VAL A 165 -1.36 -7.83 16.30
N TYR A 166 -2.27 -6.99 15.78
CA TYR A 166 -3.63 -7.46 15.49
C TYR A 166 -3.68 -8.39 14.27
N TYR A 167 -2.74 -8.32 13.33
CA TYR A 167 -2.61 -9.34 12.27
C TYR A 167 -2.34 -10.71 12.87
N LEU A 168 -1.35 -10.80 13.75
CA LEU A 168 -1.00 -12.05 14.43
C LEU A 168 -2.19 -12.60 15.24
N PHE A 169 -2.83 -11.75 16.06
CA PHE A 169 -3.99 -12.16 16.84
C PHE A 169 -5.15 -12.65 15.98
N LEU A 170 -5.46 -11.96 14.88
CA LEU A 170 -6.53 -12.39 13.97
C LEU A 170 -6.21 -13.72 13.30
N GLN A 171 -4.97 -13.93 12.89
CA GLN A 171 -4.56 -15.20 12.29
C GLN A 171 -4.58 -16.33 13.30
N LEU A 172 -4.06 -16.12 14.52
CA LEU A 172 -4.10 -17.13 15.59
C LEU A 172 -5.54 -17.47 15.98
N LEU A 173 -6.34 -16.46 16.35
CA LEU A 173 -7.73 -16.68 16.76
C LEU A 173 -8.59 -17.23 15.63
N GLY A 174 -8.40 -16.75 14.40
CA GLY A 174 -9.15 -17.25 13.24
C GLY A 174 -8.80 -18.69 12.89
N SER A 175 -7.53 -19.08 13.07
CA SER A 175 -7.10 -20.45 12.88
C SER A 175 -7.62 -21.36 14.00
N ASP A 176 -7.55 -20.93 15.25
CA ASP A 176 -7.95 -21.72 16.40
C ASP A 176 -9.49 -21.90 16.47
N LEU A 177 -10.26 -20.81 16.32
CA LEU A 177 -11.71 -20.82 16.47
C LEU A 177 -12.46 -21.33 15.23
N PHE A 178 -11.95 -21.03 14.02
CA PHE A 178 -12.64 -21.33 12.76
C PHE A 178 -11.91 -22.34 11.90
N HIS A 179 -10.78 -22.87 12.36
CA HIS A 179 -9.91 -23.80 11.62
C HIS A 179 -9.51 -23.28 10.22
N LEU A 180 -9.35 -21.96 10.10
CA LEU A 180 -8.94 -21.33 8.85
C LEU A 180 -7.41 -21.38 8.67
N PRO A 181 -6.90 -21.62 7.45
CA PRO A 181 -5.48 -21.57 7.19
C PRO A 181 -4.91 -20.17 7.45
N MET A 182 -3.77 -20.09 8.12
CA MET A 182 -3.11 -18.80 8.44
C MET A 182 -2.49 -18.14 7.20
N LEU A 183 -1.92 -18.95 6.30
CA LEU A 183 -1.13 -18.49 5.16
C LEU A 183 -1.71 -18.97 3.84
N VAL A 184 -1.49 -18.18 2.78
CA VAL A 184 -1.82 -18.56 1.41
C VAL A 184 -0.65 -19.36 0.84
N THR A 185 -0.83 -20.68 0.70
CA THR A 185 0.15 -21.57 0.06
C THR A 185 -0.29 -21.90 -1.37
N GLY A 186 0.63 -22.40 -2.23
CA GLY A 186 0.36 -22.63 -3.65
C GLY A 186 -0.81 -23.58 -3.98
N SER A 187 -1.20 -24.46 -3.04
CA SER A 187 -2.38 -25.34 -3.11
C SER A 187 -3.57 -24.86 -2.29
N ALA A 188 -3.55 -23.59 -1.87
CA ALA A 188 -4.50 -23.04 -0.91
C ALA A 188 -5.92 -22.98 -1.47
N THR A 189 -6.87 -23.50 -0.68
CA THR A 189 -8.31 -23.29 -0.90
C THR A 189 -8.69 -21.82 -0.73
N TRP A 190 -9.87 -21.42 -1.22
CA TRP A 190 -10.38 -20.06 -1.03
C TRP A 190 -10.43 -19.63 0.46
N MET A 191 -10.54 -20.57 1.39
CA MET A 191 -10.52 -20.32 2.83
C MET A 191 -9.21 -19.73 3.34
N ALA A 192 -8.08 -20.07 2.70
CA ALA A 192 -6.77 -19.52 3.08
C ALA A 192 -6.63 -18.01 2.80
N TRP A 193 -7.51 -17.45 1.97
CA TRP A 193 -7.52 -16.01 1.66
C TRP A 193 -8.25 -15.18 2.70
N ILE A 194 -9.15 -15.79 3.52
CA ILE A 194 -10.04 -15.06 4.43
C ILE A 194 -9.25 -14.29 5.47
N LEU A 195 -8.41 -14.97 6.26
CA LEU A 195 -7.66 -14.33 7.35
C LEU A 195 -6.69 -13.25 6.84
N PRO A 196 -5.85 -13.49 5.82
CA PRO A 196 -4.98 -12.47 5.26
C PRO A 196 -5.74 -11.26 4.71
N VAL A 197 -6.83 -11.47 3.95
CA VAL A 197 -7.62 -10.38 3.37
C VAL A 197 -8.30 -9.55 4.45
N VAL A 198 -8.91 -10.19 5.47
CA VAL A 198 -9.53 -9.48 6.60
C VAL A 198 -8.48 -8.67 7.35
N SER A 199 -7.35 -9.29 7.71
CA SER A 199 -6.27 -8.61 8.43
C SER A 199 -5.77 -7.37 7.68
N LEU A 200 -5.44 -7.51 6.39
CA LEU A 200 -4.95 -6.41 5.55
C LEU A 200 -6.01 -5.32 5.30
N SER A 201 -7.29 -5.66 5.38
CA SER A 201 -8.36 -4.68 5.14
C SER A 201 -8.59 -3.74 6.33
N LEU A 202 -8.33 -4.15 7.57
CA LEU A 202 -8.68 -3.40 8.78
C LEU A 202 -8.08 -1.98 8.83
N PRO A 203 -6.78 -1.77 8.56
CA PRO A 203 -6.22 -0.41 8.58
C PRO A 203 -6.89 0.49 7.55
N ASN A 204 -7.19 -0.05 6.36
CA ASN A 204 -7.84 0.69 5.29
C ASN A 204 -9.33 0.95 5.59
N ILE A 205 -10.04 0.01 6.24
CA ILE A 205 -11.41 0.23 6.74
C ILE A 205 -11.42 1.44 7.68
N ALA A 206 -10.53 1.44 8.66
CA ALA A 206 -10.40 2.54 9.62
C ALA A 206 -10.06 3.87 8.91
N TYR A 207 -9.11 3.83 7.97
CA TYR A 207 -8.69 4.99 7.20
C TYR A 207 -9.83 5.57 6.35
N TYR A 208 -10.50 4.75 5.53
CA TYR A 208 -11.61 5.20 4.68
C TYR A 208 -12.81 5.68 5.51
N GLY A 209 -13.13 4.98 6.59
CA GLY A 209 -14.20 5.38 7.50
C GLY A 209 -13.94 6.74 8.14
N MET A 210 -12.73 6.95 8.66
CA MET A 210 -12.31 8.20 9.31
C MET A 210 -12.36 9.39 8.34
N TRP A 211 -11.70 9.26 7.19
CA TRP A 211 -11.57 10.39 6.26
C TRP A 211 -12.90 10.73 5.59
N LEU A 212 -13.66 9.70 5.17
CA LEU A 212 -14.97 9.94 4.58
C LEU A 212 -15.93 10.61 5.57
N ARG A 213 -15.94 10.12 6.83
CA ARG A 213 -16.70 10.80 7.91
C ARG A 213 -16.30 12.26 8.02
N ARG A 214 -15.00 12.55 8.09
CA ARG A 214 -14.48 13.91 8.22
C ARG A 214 -14.93 14.78 7.05
N TYR A 215 -14.67 14.36 5.82
CA TYR A 215 -15.06 15.13 4.64
C TYR A 215 -16.58 15.32 4.55
N MET A 216 -17.39 14.29 4.87
CA MET A 216 -18.84 14.43 4.86
C MET A 216 -19.34 15.41 5.94
N VAL A 217 -18.75 15.42 7.12
CA VAL A 217 -19.10 16.39 8.17
C VAL A 217 -18.74 17.81 7.73
N ASP A 218 -17.55 18.01 7.18
CA ASP A 218 -17.11 19.32 6.67
C ASP A 218 -18.02 19.83 5.54
N GLU A 219 -18.48 18.94 4.64
CA GLU A 219 -19.40 19.30 3.56
C GLU A 219 -20.80 19.71 4.06
N THR A 220 -21.23 19.25 5.24
CA THR A 220 -22.56 19.63 5.78
C THR A 220 -22.72 21.12 6.07
N THR A 221 -21.63 21.86 6.26
CA THR A 221 -21.63 23.28 6.60
C THR A 221 -21.58 24.22 5.39
N LYS A 222 -21.41 23.66 4.18
CA LYS A 222 -21.25 24.43 2.94
C LYS A 222 -22.56 25.12 2.50
N ASP A 223 -22.44 26.28 1.85
CA ASP A 223 -23.57 27.09 1.46
C ASP A 223 -24.53 26.41 0.47
N TYR A 224 -23.98 25.56 -0.44
CA TYR A 224 -24.85 24.82 -1.35
C TYR A 224 -25.74 23.79 -0.63
N VAL A 225 -25.31 23.27 0.54
CA VAL A 225 -26.13 22.39 1.38
C VAL A 225 -27.23 23.19 2.06
N ARG A 226 -26.93 24.40 2.55
CA ARG A 226 -27.91 25.32 3.12
C ARG A 226 -28.95 25.71 2.09
N LEU A 227 -28.52 26.05 0.86
CA LEU A 227 -29.41 26.37 -0.24
C LEU A 227 -30.33 25.20 -0.61
N ALA A 228 -29.78 23.97 -0.71
CA ALA A 228 -30.58 22.77 -0.99
C ALA A 228 -31.63 22.51 0.11
N THR A 229 -31.25 22.76 1.36
CA THR A 229 -32.18 22.63 2.52
C THR A 229 -33.26 23.68 2.46
N ALA A 230 -32.94 24.96 2.16
CA ALA A 230 -33.91 26.01 1.99
C ALA A 230 -34.91 25.77 0.84
N LYS A 231 -34.47 25.08 -0.21
CA LYS A 231 -35.34 24.63 -1.32
C LYS A 231 -36.20 23.42 -0.99
N GLY A 232 -36.17 22.89 0.25
CA GLY A 232 -36.99 21.76 0.67
C GLY A 232 -36.52 20.40 0.13
N VAL A 233 -35.27 20.27 -0.35
CA VAL A 233 -34.74 18.98 -0.83
C VAL A 233 -34.61 17.99 0.36
N LYS A 234 -35.07 16.75 0.17
CA LYS A 234 -35.02 15.71 1.20
C LYS A 234 -33.58 15.53 1.71
N SER A 235 -33.42 15.44 3.04
CA SER A 235 -32.11 15.28 3.70
C SER A 235 -31.31 14.07 3.17
N SER A 236 -31.98 12.95 2.83
CA SER A 236 -31.33 11.78 2.22
C SER A 236 -30.77 12.05 0.84
N THR A 237 -31.45 12.88 0.04
CA THR A 237 -30.98 13.30 -1.29
C THR A 237 -29.79 14.25 -1.18
N ILE A 238 -29.87 15.22 -0.24
CA ILE A 238 -28.74 16.12 0.06
C ILE A 238 -27.53 15.32 0.49
N MET A 239 -27.68 14.37 1.41
CA MET A 239 -26.60 13.53 1.91
C MET A 239 -25.93 12.72 0.79
N ARG A 240 -26.72 12.04 -0.07
CA ARG A 240 -26.19 11.14 -1.10
C ARG A 240 -25.68 11.91 -2.33
N ARG A 241 -26.44 12.88 -2.83
CA ARG A 241 -26.18 13.51 -4.12
C ARG A 241 -25.25 14.73 -4.02
N HIS A 242 -25.27 15.43 -2.91
CA HIS A 242 -24.49 16.64 -2.72
C HIS A 242 -23.31 16.39 -1.77
N ILE A 243 -23.55 15.94 -0.55
CA ILE A 243 -22.50 15.80 0.47
C ILE A 243 -21.55 14.64 0.13
N PHE A 244 -22.07 13.41 -0.06
CA PHE A 244 -21.23 12.24 -0.31
C PHE A 244 -20.42 12.40 -1.60
N ARG A 245 -21.06 12.85 -2.69
CA ARG A 245 -20.38 13.03 -3.97
C ARG A 245 -19.16 13.95 -3.85
N ASN A 246 -19.27 15.06 -3.16
CA ASN A 246 -18.18 16.02 -2.99
C ASN A 246 -17.15 15.52 -1.97
N ALA A 247 -17.58 14.92 -0.86
CA ALA A 247 -16.71 14.32 0.14
C ALA A 247 -15.89 13.13 -0.40
N PHE A 248 -16.39 12.43 -1.42
CA PHE A 248 -15.71 11.29 -2.00
C PHE A 248 -14.55 11.68 -2.94
N VAL A 249 -14.59 12.87 -3.54
CA VAL A 249 -13.56 13.33 -4.48
C VAL A 249 -12.14 13.30 -3.88
N PRO A 250 -11.87 13.90 -2.70
CA PRO A 250 -10.55 13.81 -2.08
C PRO A 250 -10.18 12.37 -1.68
N MET A 251 -11.16 11.51 -1.36
CA MET A 251 -10.93 10.10 -1.05
C MET A 251 -10.30 9.32 -2.21
N VAL A 252 -10.76 9.56 -3.44
CA VAL A 252 -10.26 8.86 -4.64
C VAL A 252 -8.76 9.06 -4.82
N GLN A 253 -8.22 10.19 -4.41
CA GLN A 253 -6.79 10.51 -4.52
C GLN A 253 -5.91 9.61 -3.64
N TYR A 254 -6.45 9.06 -2.56
CA TYR A 254 -5.73 8.18 -1.64
C TYR A 254 -5.78 6.70 -2.03
N ILE A 255 -6.71 6.30 -2.89
CA ILE A 255 -6.89 4.90 -3.31
C ILE A 255 -5.59 4.29 -3.88
N PRO A 256 -4.87 4.94 -4.82
CA PRO A 256 -3.63 4.37 -5.35
C PRO A 256 -2.55 4.17 -4.28
N THR A 257 -2.40 5.14 -3.38
CA THR A 257 -1.39 5.07 -2.30
C THR A 257 -1.75 4.01 -1.28
N SER A 258 -3.02 3.91 -0.86
CA SER A 258 -3.46 2.86 0.07
C SER A 258 -3.35 1.47 -0.54
N PHE A 259 -3.58 1.32 -1.85
CA PHE A 259 -3.35 0.07 -2.56
C PHE A 259 -1.88 -0.37 -2.50
N LEU A 260 -0.96 0.53 -2.84
CA LEU A 260 0.47 0.23 -2.76
C LEU A 260 0.89 -0.14 -1.34
N ASN A 261 0.43 0.61 -0.33
CA ASN A 261 0.72 0.31 1.07
C ASN A 261 0.16 -1.07 1.49
N THR A 262 -1.01 -1.46 0.98
CA THR A 262 -1.61 -2.77 1.27
C THR A 262 -0.82 -3.90 0.64
N VAL A 263 -0.37 -3.74 -0.62
CA VAL A 263 0.49 -4.71 -1.32
C VAL A 263 1.83 -4.85 -0.60
N VAL A 264 2.47 -3.75 -0.20
CA VAL A 264 3.71 -3.80 0.60
C VAL A 264 3.45 -4.41 1.99
N GLY A 265 2.30 -4.10 2.58
CA GLY A 265 1.90 -4.63 3.89
C GLY A 265 1.64 -6.14 3.89
N SER A 266 1.38 -6.77 2.74
CA SER A 266 1.17 -8.21 2.66
C SER A 266 2.39 -9.04 3.12
N ILE A 267 3.58 -8.46 3.04
CA ILE A 267 4.84 -9.09 3.52
C ILE A 267 4.78 -9.50 5.00
N TYR A 268 3.94 -8.84 5.81
CA TYR A 268 3.76 -9.20 7.23
C TYR A 268 2.87 -10.43 7.43
N ILE A 269 2.21 -10.90 6.37
CA ILE A 269 1.19 -11.95 6.42
C ILE A 269 1.60 -13.16 5.54
N GLU A 270 2.46 -12.95 4.56
CA GLU A 270 3.02 -13.99 3.70
C GLU A 270 4.23 -14.71 4.33
#